data_f3239ba39d0929b9fa0ead9b9c3fdcd0
#
_entry.id   f3239ba39d0929b9fa0ead9b9c3fdcd0
#
_cell.length_a   1.000
_cell.length_b   1.000
_cell.length_c   1.000
_cell.angle_alpha   90.00
_cell.angle_beta   90.00
_cell.angle_gamma   90.00
#
_symmetry.space_group_name_H-M   'P 1'
#
loop_
_entity.id
_entity.type
_entity.pdbx_description
1 polymer ?
#
loop_
_entity_poly.entity_id
_entity_poly.type
_entity_poly.pdbx_seq_one_letter_code
_entity_poly.pdbx_strand_id
1 'polypeptide(L)'
;AQTSAPKASNPPQTPSAVHTLFVEDQEDTKTIKDEATDAQYHQRVKVRQQTLRTMLAAGQITSGGDFLDAAFIFQHGDTAADCLFAHILAMEAMARGNAPARWIAAATLDRYLQFIKQPQVFGTQYIMDRSHPVLAAGARFPFGRTLEPYNDTFLSDAVRSDFCVPSLAQQKENIGLFNAGKWPRETMHPPCP
;
A
#
# COMPACT_ATOMS: atom_id res chain seq x y z
N ALA A 1 12.76 45.89 -18.91
CA ALA A 1 11.99 45.24 -17.84
C ALA A 1 10.94 44.35 -18.53
N GLN A 2 11.15 43.01 -18.49
CA GLN A 2 10.17 42.05 -18.96
C GLN A 2 9.26 41.69 -17.76
N THR A 3 8.01 42.07 -17.88
CA THR A 3 6.95 41.68 -16.94
C THR A 3 6.52 40.24 -17.27
N SER A 4 6.84 39.29 -16.39
CA SER A 4 6.34 37.93 -16.48
C SER A 4 4.82 37.90 -16.25
N ALA A 5 4.09 37.35 -17.20
CA ALA A 5 2.66 37.13 -17.09
C ALA A 5 2.35 36.14 -15.94
N PRO A 6 1.27 36.34 -15.17
CA PRO A 6 0.89 35.41 -14.11
C PRO A 6 0.53 34.04 -14.71
N LYS A 7 1.09 32.97 -14.12
CA LYS A 7 0.75 31.57 -14.44
C LYS A 7 -0.74 31.37 -14.17
N ALA A 8 -1.52 31.11 -15.21
CA ALA A 8 -2.93 30.79 -15.07
C ALA A 8 -3.08 29.56 -14.17
N SER A 9 -3.82 29.69 -13.08
CA SER A 9 -4.21 28.56 -12.23
C SER A 9 -5.20 27.72 -13.02
N ASN A 10 -4.86 26.46 -13.28
CA ASN A 10 -5.82 25.51 -13.86
C ASN A 10 -7.05 25.41 -12.94
N PRO A 11 -8.27 25.37 -13.48
CA PRO A 11 -9.46 25.13 -12.68
C PRO A 11 -9.33 23.77 -11.95
N PRO A 12 -9.96 23.62 -10.77
CA PRO A 12 -9.94 22.35 -10.05
C PRO A 12 -10.48 21.25 -10.96
N GLN A 13 -9.67 20.24 -11.24
CA GLN A 13 -10.09 19.11 -12.07
C GLN A 13 -11.05 18.24 -11.26
N THR A 14 -12.17 17.85 -11.86
CA THR A 14 -13.06 16.85 -11.25
C THR A 14 -12.29 15.55 -11.06
N PRO A 15 -12.33 14.94 -9.85
CA PRO A 15 -11.68 13.65 -9.61
C PRO A 15 -12.10 12.61 -10.64
N SER A 16 -11.18 11.74 -11.04
CA SER A 16 -11.52 10.63 -11.93
C SER A 16 -12.46 9.64 -11.23
N ALA A 17 -13.20 8.85 -12.03
CA ALA A 17 -14.04 7.79 -11.46
C ALA A 17 -13.19 6.77 -10.67
N VAL A 18 -11.95 6.50 -11.09
CA VAL A 18 -11.02 5.61 -10.37
C VAL A 18 -10.64 6.22 -9.03
N HIS A 19 -10.31 7.52 -8.99
CA HIS A 19 -9.99 8.21 -7.75
C HIS A 19 -11.18 8.21 -6.77
N THR A 20 -12.40 8.35 -7.27
CA THR A 20 -13.61 8.26 -6.43
C THR A 20 -13.71 6.87 -5.77
N LEU A 21 -13.53 5.79 -6.56
CA LEU A 21 -13.52 4.42 -6.03
C LEU A 21 -12.40 4.19 -4.99
N PHE A 22 -11.22 4.79 -5.21
CA PHE A 22 -10.12 4.72 -4.25
C PHE A 22 -10.46 5.44 -2.94
N VAL A 23 -11.01 6.66 -2.99
CA VAL A 23 -11.40 7.39 -1.78
C VAL A 23 -12.45 6.60 -1.00
N GLU A 24 -13.46 6.06 -1.66
CA GLU A 24 -14.47 5.20 -1.02
C GLU A 24 -13.83 3.96 -0.37
N ASP A 25 -12.86 3.32 -1.03
CA ASP A 25 -12.16 2.17 -0.49
C ASP A 25 -11.37 2.54 0.78
N GLN A 26 -10.66 3.67 0.78
CA GLN A 26 -9.92 4.15 1.94
C GLN A 26 -10.84 4.55 3.12
N GLU A 27 -12.03 5.09 2.85
CA GLU A 27 -13.01 5.36 3.90
C GLU A 27 -13.60 4.06 4.46
N ASP A 28 -13.87 3.09 3.61
CA ASP A 28 -14.39 1.78 4.03
C ASP A 28 -13.42 1.03 4.97
N THR A 29 -12.10 1.14 4.80
CA THR A 29 -11.13 0.51 5.72
C THR A 29 -11.31 0.97 7.17
N LYS A 30 -11.77 2.20 7.38
CA LYS A 30 -12.02 2.79 8.71
C LYS A 30 -13.28 2.21 9.39
N THR A 31 -14.12 1.52 8.63
CA THR A 31 -15.37 0.93 9.15
C THR A 31 -15.19 -0.48 9.71
N ILE A 32 -14.02 -1.11 9.49
CA ILE A 32 -13.73 -2.46 9.95
C ILE A 32 -13.55 -2.46 11.47
N LYS A 33 -14.43 -3.20 12.17
CA LYS A 33 -14.43 -3.31 13.63
C LYS A 33 -14.40 -4.77 14.11
N ASP A 34 -14.93 -5.67 13.32
CA ASP A 34 -15.12 -7.09 13.61
C ASP A 34 -15.12 -7.91 12.31
N GLU A 35 -15.24 -9.22 12.43
CA GLU A 35 -15.25 -10.16 11.30
C GLU A 35 -16.41 -9.89 10.32
N ALA A 36 -17.59 -9.48 10.83
CA ALA A 36 -18.75 -9.22 9.98
C ALA A 36 -18.55 -7.97 9.10
N THR A 37 -18.02 -6.90 9.69
CA THR A 37 -17.70 -5.66 8.95
C THR A 37 -16.52 -5.83 8.01
N ASP A 38 -15.54 -6.68 8.36
CA ASP A 38 -14.43 -7.07 7.50
C ASP A 38 -14.94 -7.84 6.27
N ALA A 39 -15.81 -8.83 6.45
CA ALA A 39 -16.43 -9.55 5.34
C ALA A 39 -17.22 -8.63 4.39
N GLN A 40 -17.97 -7.67 4.93
CA GLN A 40 -18.68 -6.67 4.14
C GLN A 40 -17.72 -5.77 3.36
N TYR A 41 -16.62 -5.36 3.98
CA TYR A 41 -15.58 -4.59 3.31
C TYR A 41 -15.01 -5.36 2.11
N HIS A 42 -14.64 -6.63 2.29
CA HIS A 42 -14.12 -7.47 1.21
C HIS A 42 -15.11 -7.67 0.05
N GLN A 43 -16.42 -7.73 0.32
CA GLN A 43 -17.42 -7.73 -0.75
C GLN A 43 -17.42 -6.43 -1.55
N ARG A 44 -17.30 -5.27 -0.90
CA ARG A 44 -17.19 -3.98 -1.60
C ARG A 44 -15.90 -3.89 -2.41
N VAL A 45 -14.77 -4.38 -1.88
CA VAL A 45 -13.51 -4.48 -2.64
C VAL A 45 -13.70 -5.27 -3.93
N LYS A 46 -14.35 -6.44 -3.89
CA LYS A 46 -14.63 -7.27 -5.08
C LYS A 46 -15.44 -6.52 -6.14
N VAL A 47 -16.45 -5.77 -5.72
CA VAL A 47 -17.27 -4.96 -6.64
C VAL A 47 -16.42 -3.87 -7.29
N ARG A 48 -15.58 -3.15 -6.54
CA ARG A 48 -14.66 -2.14 -7.07
C ARG A 48 -13.65 -2.74 -8.05
N GLN A 49 -13.06 -3.88 -7.70
CA GLN A 49 -12.13 -4.60 -8.57
C GLN A 49 -12.79 -5.00 -9.89
N GLN A 50 -14.03 -5.48 -9.86
CA GLN A 50 -14.75 -5.82 -11.09
C GLN A 50 -15.03 -4.58 -11.95
N THR A 51 -15.42 -3.46 -11.33
CA THR A 51 -15.60 -2.18 -12.01
C THR A 51 -14.30 -1.73 -12.68
N LEU A 52 -13.18 -1.77 -11.94
CA LEU A 52 -11.87 -1.40 -12.47
C LEU A 52 -11.42 -2.30 -13.62
N ARG A 53 -11.68 -3.62 -13.56
CA ARG A 53 -11.40 -4.54 -14.68
C ARG A 53 -12.18 -4.15 -15.93
N THR A 54 -13.44 -3.76 -15.80
CA THR A 54 -14.26 -3.28 -16.92
C THR A 54 -13.70 -1.97 -17.48
N MET A 55 -13.32 -1.03 -16.63
CA MET A 55 -12.73 0.25 -17.05
C MET A 55 -11.37 0.05 -17.77
N LEU A 56 -10.53 -0.87 -17.26
CA LEU A 56 -9.26 -1.23 -17.89
C LEU A 56 -9.49 -1.83 -19.29
N ALA A 57 -10.42 -2.79 -19.41
CA ALA A 57 -10.76 -3.43 -20.68
C ALA A 57 -11.32 -2.41 -21.71
N ALA A 58 -12.00 -1.37 -21.23
CA ALA A 58 -12.52 -0.28 -22.06
C ALA A 58 -11.48 0.83 -22.36
N GLY A 59 -10.23 0.70 -21.86
CA GLY A 59 -9.19 1.72 -22.04
C GLY A 59 -9.46 3.05 -21.33
N GLN A 60 -10.29 3.06 -20.31
CA GLN A 60 -10.70 4.26 -19.58
C GLN A 60 -9.71 4.67 -18.47
N ILE A 61 -8.80 3.78 -18.07
CA ILE A 61 -7.72 4.05 -17.09
C ILE A 61 -6.46 4.39 -17.88
N THR A 62 -6.04 5.66 -17.86
CA THR A 62 -4.96 6.15 -18.72
C THR A 62 -3.88 6.93 -17.97
N SER A 63 -4.18 7.51 -16.82
CA SER A 63 -3.22 8.30 -16.04
C SER A 63 -2.43 7.45 -15.07
N GLY A 64 -1.18 7.84 -14.77
CA GLY A 64 -0.38 7.19 -13.72
C GLY A 64 -1.05 7.29 -12.34
N GLY A 65 -1.84 8.34 -12.09
CA GLY A 65 -2.64 8.48 -10.86
C GLY A 65 -3.74 7.43 -10.76
N ASP A 66 -4.51 7.21 -11.83
CA ASP A 66 -5.58 6.21 -11.84
C ASP A 66 -5.01 4.78 -11.69
N PHE A 67 -3.86 4.48 -12.31
CA PHE A 67 -3.19 3.20 -12.12
C PHE A 67 -2.72 3.00 -10.68
N LEU A 68 -2.23 4.06 -10.01
CA LEU A 68 -1.86 4.03 -8.59
C LEU A 68 -3.08 3.74 -7.71
N ASP A 69 -4.18 4.47 -7.90
CA ASP A 69 -5.42 4.32 -7.15
C ASP A 69 -6.01 2.91 -7.33
N ALA A 70 -6.01 2.41 -8.56
CA ALA A 70 -6.42 1.04 -8.86
C ALA A 70 -5.52 -0.01 -8.17
N ALA A 71 -4.20 0.19 -8.12
CA ALA A 71 -3.28 -0.69 -7.41
C ALA A 71 -3.60 -0.76 -5.91
N PHE A 72 -3.94 0.36 -5.26
CA PHE A 72 -4.38 0.37 -3.87
C PHE A 72 -5.66 -0.43 -3.64
N ILE A 73 -6.64 -0.37 -4.52
CA ILE A 73 -7.88 -1.16 -4.39
C ILE A 73 -7.59 -2.64 -4.58
N PHE A 74 -6.76 -3.02 -5.57
CA PHE A 74 -6.43 -4.42 -5.82
C PHE A 74 -5.57 -5.06 -4.71
N GLN A 75 -4.72 -4.29 -4.01
CA GLN A 75 -3.95 -4.82 -2.87
C GLN A 75 -4.82 -5.27 -1.70
N HIS A 76 -6.06 -4.80 -1.60
CA HIS A 76 -7.04 -5.21 -0.60
C HIS A 76 -7.80 -6.48 -0.99
N GLY A 77 -7.47 -7.08 -2.13
CA GLY A 77 -8.04 -8.36 -2.57
C GLY A 77 -7.60 -9.55 -1.70
N ASP A 78 -8.35 -10.64 -1.81
CA ASP A 78 -8.22 -11.84 -0.98
C ASP A 78 -7.30 -12.90 -1.59
N THR A 79 -6.75 -12.67 -2.79
CA THR A 79 -6.02 -13.69 -3.54
C THR A 79 -4.62 -13.25 -3.94
N ALA A 80 -3.73 -14.23 -4.15
CA ALA A 80 -2.41 -13.97 -4.74
C ALA A 80 -2.54 -13.26 -6.11
N ALA A 81 -3.54 -13.62 -6.91
CA ALA A 81 -3.76 -13.02 -8.22
C ALA A 81 -4.12 -11.53 -8.12
N ASP A 82 -4.89 -11.12 -7.11
CA ASP A 82 -5.22 -9.70 -6.89
C ASP A 82 -3.98 -8.91 -6.52
N CYS A 83 -3.15 -9.42 -5.61
CA CYS A 83 -1.90 -8.76 -5.21
C CYS A 83 -0.88 -8.68 -6.36
N LEU A 84 -0.77 -9.74 -7.18
CA LEU A 84 0.07 -9.71 -8.39
C LEU A 84 -0.46 -8.69 -9.39
N PHE A 85 -1.77 -8.60 -9.57
CA PHE A 85 -2.37 -7.62 -10.47
C PHE A 85 -2.18 -6.20 -9.94
N ALA A 86 -2.32 -5.98 -8.62
CA ALA A 86 -1.99 -4.70 -7.98
C ALA A 86 -0.53 -4.29 -8.24
N HIS A 87 0.41 -5.24 -8.16
CA HIS A 87 1.81 -4.99 -8.49
C HIS A 87 2.00 -4.55 -9.93
N ILE A 88 1.34 -5.22 -10.90
CA ILE A 88 1.38 -4.84 -12.32
C ILE A 88 0.82 -3.43 -12.53
N LEU A 89 -0.29 -3.07 -11.90
CA LEU A 89 -0.87 -1.73 -11.96
C LEU A 89 0.06 -0.67 -11.37
N ALA A 90 0.74 -0.99 -10.27
CA ALA A 90 1.74 -0.10 -9.67
C ALA A 90 2.94 0.12 -10.61
N MET A 91 3.43 -0.93 -11.29
CA MET A 91 4.49 -0.79 -12.31
C MET A 91 4.02 0.07 -13.49
N GLU A 92 2.78 -0.09 -13.94
CA GLU A 92 2.19 0.75 -15.00
C GLU A 92 2.09 2.21 -14.57
N ALA A 93 1.71 2.48 -13.31
CA ALA A 93 1.71 3.83 -12.75
C ALA A 93 3.12 4.45 -12.78
N MET A 94 4.15 3.67 -12.38
CA MET A 94 5.56 4.11 -12.44
C MET A 94 6.00 4.39 -13.87
N ALA A 95 5.67 3.52 -14.83
CA ALA A 95 6.00 3.70 -16.26
C ALA A 95 5.36 4.97 -16.84
N ARG A 96 4.24 5.43 -16.26
CA ARG A 96 3.57 6.70 -16.58
C ARG A 96 4.06 7.89 -15.75
N GLY A 97 5.19 7.75 -15.07
CA GLY A 97 5.85 8.82 -14.32
C GLY A 97 5.26 9.09 -12.93
N ASN A 98 4.41 8.21 -12.40
CA ASN A 98 3.89 8.33 -11.05
C ASN A 98 4.89 7.75 -10.04
N ALA A 99 5.86 8.55 -9.60
CA ALA A 99 6.89 8.13 -8.66
C ALA A 99 6.36 7.61 -7.30
N PRO A 100 5.28 8.15 -6.71
CA PRO A 100 4.66 7.61 -5.50
C PRO A 100 4.23 6.13 -5.60
N ALA A 101 4.02 5.59 -6.82
CA ALA A 101 3.67 4.19 -7.02
C ALA A 101 4.78 3.20 -6.63
N ARG A 102 6.01 3.66 -6.39
CA ARG A 102 7.14 2.81 -5.99
C ARG A 102 6.87 2.04 -4.70
N TRP A 103 6.33 2.70 -3.69
CA TRP A 103 6.01 2.03 -2.43
C TRP A 103 4.95 0.94 -2.59
N ILE A 104 3.86 1.24 -3.29
CA ILE A 104 2.79 0.25 -3.48
C ILE A 104 3.25 -0.93 -4.35
N ALA A 105 4.19 -0.70 -5.30
CA ALA A 105 4.80 -1.79 -6.05
C ALA A 105 5.57 -2.75 -5.13
N ALA A 106 6.38 -2.23 -4.19
CA ALA A 106 7.07 -3.04 -3.20
C ALA A 106 6.08 -3.79 -2.28
N ALA A 107 5.08 -3.08 -1.76
CA ALA A 107 4.11 -3.64 -0.82
C ALA A 107 3.24 -4.76 -1.42
N THR A 108 2.84 -4.60 -2.67
CA THR A 108 2.01 -5.61 -3.37
C THR A 108 2.81 -6.83 -3.78
N LEU A 109 4.10 -6.68 -4.12
CA LEU A 109 4.99 -7.82 -4.35
C LEU A 109 5.17 -8.65 -3.07
N ASP A 110 5.49 -8.00 -1.94
CA ASP A 110 5.64 -8.70 -0.66
C ASP A 110 4.35 -9.43 -0.27
N ARG A 111 3.20 -8.79 -0.44
CA ARG A 111 1.91 -9.41 -0.16
C ARG A 111 1.62 -10.61 -1.07
N TYR A 112 1.94 -10.50 -2.37
CA TYR A 112 1.88 -11.62 -3.29
C TYR A 112 2.74 -12.79 -2.83
N LEU A 113 4.02 -12.51 -2.46
CA LEU A 113 4.94 -13.53 -1.96
C LEU A 113 4.38 -14.24 -0.72
N GLN A 114 3.77 -13.51 0.22
CA GLN A 114 3.11 -14.11 1.38
C GLN A 114 1.96 -15.04 1.00
N PHE A 115 1.12 -14.65 0.05
CA PHE A 115 0.04 -15.51 -0.43
C PHE A 115 0.54 -16.84 -0.99
N ILE A 116 1.66 -16.83 -1.71
CA ILE A 116 2.28 -18.05 -2.27
C ILE A 116 3.29 -18.70 -1.32
N LYS A 117 3.29 -18.31 -0.03
CA LYS A 117 4.14 -18.87 1.04
C LYS A 117 5.64 -18.69 0.78
N GLN A 118 6.03 -17.64 0.12
CA GLN A 118 7.41 -17.23 -0.05
C GLN A 118 7.78 -16.09 0.91
N PRO A 119 9.05 -16.00 1.31
CA PRO A 119 9.53 -14.88 2.10
C PRO A 119 9.33 -13.56 1.35
N GLN A 120 8.85 -12.53 2.05
CA GLN A 120 8.87 -11.18 1.51
C GLN A 120 10.31 -10.69 1.30
N VAL A 121 10.50 -9.71 0.42
CA VAL A 121 11.84 -9.25 0.04
C VAL A 121 12.09 -7.77 0.33
N PHE A 122 11.05 -6.94 0.41
CA PHE A 122 11.16 -5.53 0.79
C PHE A 122 10.99 -5.31 2.29
N GLY A 123 10.22 -6.15 2.99
CA GLY A 123 9.89 -5.99 4.41
C GLY A 123 8.78 -4.96 4.65
N THR A 124 7.79 -4.93 3.77
CA THR A 124 6.66 -3.99 3.85
C THR A 124 5.47 -4.52 4.65
N GLN A 125 5.40 -5.84 4.86
CA GLN A 125 4.25 -6.49 5.49
C GLN A 125 4.57 -6.87 6.95
N TYR A 126 4.13 -6.03 7.89
CA TYR A 126 4.24 -6.27 9.34
C TYR A 126 3.08 -7.15 9.80
N ILE A 127 3.33 -8.45 9.92
CA ILE A 127 2.32 -9.47 10.27
C ILE A 127 2.13 -9.53 11.77
N MET A 128 0.91 -9.78 12.24
CA MET A 128 0.63 -10.01 13.65
C MET A 128 1.39 -11.22 14.18
N ASP A 129 2.21 -11.00 15.18
CA ASP A 129 2.91 -12.07 15.91
C ASP A 129 2.14 -12.45 17.17
N ARG A 130 1.33 -13.50 17.07
CA ARG A 130 0.53 -14.01 18.18
C ARG A 130 1.37 -14.64 19.30
N SER A 131 2.65 -14.96 19.06
CA SER A 131 3.59 -15.45 20.07
C SER A 131 4.14 -14.32 20.95
N HIS A 132 3.92 -13.06 20.54
CA HIS A 132 4.41 -11.88 21.27
C HIS A 132 3.25 -11.02 21.78
N PRO A 133 2.61 -11.39 22.93
CA PRO A 133 1.54 -10.58 23.53
C PRO A 133 2.10 -9.25 24.03
N VAL A 134 1.40 -8.15 23.74
CA VAL A 134 1.76 -6.81 24.21
C VAL A 134 0.98 -6.50 25.48
N LEU A 135 1.67 -6.50 26.63
CA LEU A 135 1.06 -6.32 27.96
C LEU A 135 1.10 -4.86 28.44
N ALA A 136 1.63 -3.94 27.64
CA ALA A 136 1.75 -2.53 28.02
C ALA A 136 0.36 -1.88 28.17
N ALA A 137 0.15 -1.17 29.28
CA ALA A 137 -1.08 -0.40 29.48
C ALA A 137 -1.25 0.65 28.38
N GLY A 138 -2.43 0.68 27.75
CA GLY A 138 -2.72 1.58 26.63
C GLY A 138 -2.10 1.14 25.29
N ALA A 139 -1.61 -0.10 25.17
CA ALA A 139 -1.12 -0.62 23.92
C ALA A 139 -2.21 -0.56 22.83
N ARG A 140 -1.81 -0.11 21.64
CA ARG A 140 -2.71 0.01 20.49
C ARG A 140 -3.12 -1.36 19.92
N PHE A 141 -2.29 -2.39 20.14
CA PHE A 141 -2.50 -3.73 19.62
C PHE A 141 -2.29 -4.77 20.71
N PRO A 142 -3.06 -5.86 20.72
CA PRO A 142 -2.91 -6.94 21.69
C PRO A 142 -1.67 -7.82 21.45
N PHE A 143 -1.11 -7.78 20.23
CA PHE A 143 0.06 -8.58 19.83
C PHE A 143 1.07 -7.72 19.08
N GLY A 144 2.33 -8.10 19.17
CA GLY A 144 3.42 -7.53 18.42
C GLY A 144 3.33 -7.80 16.92
N ARG A 145 4.38 -7.43 16.19
CA ARG A 145 4.50 -7.64 14.76
C ARG A 145 5.82 -8.32 14.42
N THR A 146 5.82 -9.06 13.33
CA THR A 146 7.00 -9.63 12.71
C THR A 146 6.99 -9.36 11.21
N LEU A 147 8.15 -9.43 10.58
CA LEU A 147 8.29 -9.42 9.12
C LEU A 147 8.43 -10.84 8.54
N GLU A 148 8.55 -11.87 9.41
CA GLU A 148 8.78 -13.24 8.97
C GLU A 148 7.55 -13.88 8.27
N PRO A 149 7.79 -14.71 7.22
CA PRO A 149 9.10 -15.02 6.65
C PRO A 149 9.65 -13.88 5.78
N TYR A 150 10.92 -13.51 5.99
CA TYR A 150 11.56 -12.38 5.34
C TYR A 150 12.99 -12.73 4.88
N ASN A 151 13.28 -12.48 3.60
CA ASN A 151 14.64 -12.58 3.06
C ASN A 151 15.30 -11.19 3.13
N ASP A 152 15.82 -10.84 4.29
CA ASP A 152 16.36 -9.52 4.62
C ASP A 152 17.70 -9.21 3.89
N THR A 153 18.35 -10.23 3.34
CA THR A 153 19.60 -10.10 2.57
C THR A 153 19.38 -9.97 1.05
N PHE A 154 18.14 -10.15 0.57
CA PHE A 154 17.83 -10.15 -0.86
C PHE A 154 18.03 -8.77 -1.53
N LEU A 155 17.70 -7.69 -0.82
CA LEU A 155 17.80 -6.32 -1.30
C LEU A 155 18.77 -5.50 -0.44
N SER A 156 19.51 -4.58 -1.07
CA SER A 156 20.26 -3.54 -0.37
C SER A 156 19.33 -2.43 0.14
N ASP A 157 19.78 -1.68 1.15
CA ASP A 157 19.05 -0.51 1.64
C ASP A 157 18.92 0.61 0.59
N ALA A 158 19.87 0.68 -0.37
CA ALA A 158 19.73 1.59 -1.50
C ALA A 158 18.48 1.28 -2.34
N VAL A 159 18.28 -0.01 -2.70
CA VAL A 159 17.09 -0.44 -3.43
C VAL A 159 15.80 -0.22 -2.58
N ARG A 160 15.84 -0.50 -1.27
CA ARG A 160 14.70 -0.20 -0.39
C ARG A 160 14.36 1.29 -0.43
N SER A 161 15.35 2.17 -0.33
CA SER A 161 15.18 3.62 -0.41
C SER A 161 14.56 4.06 -1.74
N ASP A 162 15.01 3.51 -2.87
CA ASP A 162 14.45 3.82 -4.20
C ASP A 162 12.96 3.47 -4.29
N PHE A 163 12.51 2.48 -3.53
CA PHE A 163 11.09 2.08 -3.41
C PHE A 163 10.38 2.70 -2.20
N CYS A 164 10.96 3.72 -1.56
CA CYS A 164 10.37 4.40 -0.40
C CYS A 164 10.07 3.44 0.76
N VAL A 165 10.86 2.39 0.90
CA VAL A 165 10.77 1.40 1.96
C VAL A 165 11.85 1.70 3.01
N PRO A 166 11.54 1.57 4.31
CA PRO A 166 12.52 1.76 5.37
C PRO A 166 13.76 0.88 5.21
N SER A 167 14.93 1.37 5.63
CA SER A 167 16.14 0.55 5.73
C SER A 167 15.93 -0.65 6.65
N LEU A 168 16.77 -1.68 6.53
CA LEU A 168 16.69 -2.86 7.39
C LEU A 168 16.82 -2.50 8.89
N ALA A 169 17.69 -1.55 9.22
CA ALA A 169 17.81 -1.05 10.60
C ALA A 169 16.51 -0.42 11.09
N GLN A 170 15.89 0.42 10.25
CA GLN A 170 14.63 1.09 10.58
C GLN A 170 13.46 0.09 10.70
N GLN A 171 13.43 -0.96 9.87
CA GLN A 171 12.44 -2.02 9.97
C GLN A 171 12.53 -2.77 11.30
N LYS A 172 13.76 -3.07 11.78
CA LYS A 172 13.99 -3.68 13.09
C LYS A 172 13.54 -2.78 14.25
N GLU A 173 13.79 -1.48 14.15
CA GLU A 173 13.28 -0.49 15.11
C GLU A 173 11.75 -0.43 15.11
N ASN A 174 11.12 -0.43 13.94
CA ASN A 174 9.66 -0.45 13.81
C ASN A 174 9.04 -1.69 14.49
N ILE A 175 9.66 -2.88 14.33
CA ILE A 175 9.23 -4.09 15.05
C ILE A 175 9.32 -3.87 16.56
N GLY A 176 10.42 -3.28 17.06
CA GLY A 176 10.58 -2.95 18.48
C GLY A 176 9.47 -2.03 18.99
N LEU A 177 9.08 -1.01 18.21
CA LEU A 177 7.97 -0.12 18.55
C LEU A 177 6.63 -0.86 18.59
N PHE A 178 6.33 -1.69 17.59
CA PHE A 178 5.11 -2.52 17.59
C PHE A 178 5.05 -3.44 18.80
N ASN A 179 6.18 -4.09 19.14
CA ASN A 179 6.28 -5.00 20.27
C ASN A 179 6.19 -4.27 21.62
N ALA A 180 6.46 -2.97 21.64
CA ALA A 180 6.19 -2.08 22.77
C ALA A 180 4.76 -1.48 22.75
N GLY A 181 3.88 -1.92 21.86
CA GLY A 181 2.49 -1.42 21.73
C GLY A 181 2.38 -0.04 21.07
N LYS A 182 3.42 0.45 20.42
CA LYS A 182 3.48 1.75 19.78
C LYS A 182 3.36 1.63 18.26
N TRP A 183 2.80 2.67 17.62
CA TRP A 183 2.73 2.74 16.15
C TRP A 183 3.89 3.57 15.60
N PRO A 184 4.75 3.03 14.72
CA PRO A 184 5.89 3.75 14.15
C PRO A 184 5.48 4.68 12.99
N ARG A 185 4.68 5.72 13.24
CA ARG A 185 4.05 6.56 12.21
C ARG A 185 5.05 7.18 11.23
N GLU A 186 6.16 7.71 11.75
CA GLU A 186 7.11 8.50 10.98
C GLU A 186 8.06 7.66 10.14
N THR A 187 8.20 6.38 10.49
CA THR A 187 9.21 5.49 9.92
C THR A 187 8.65 4.36 9.06
N MET A 188 7.31 4.23 9.00
CA MET A 188 6.64 3.22 8.16
C MET A 188 6.71 3.54 6.67
N HIS A 189 6.65 4.82 6.33
CA HIS A 189 6.63 5.31 4.97
C HIS A 189 7.61 6.48 4.85
N PRO A 190 8.92 6.21 4.70
CA PRO A 190 9.88 7.28 4.50
C PRO A 190 9.57 8.03 3.21
N PRO A 191 9.92 9.31 3.13
CA PRO A 191 9.76 10.06 1.89
C PRO A 191 10.54 9.40 0.77
N CYS A 192 9.95 9.40 -0.43
CA CYS A 192 10.63 8.95 -1.63
C CYS A 192 11.73 9.94 -2.04
N PRO A 193 12.93 9.47 -2.41
CA PRO A 193 13.99 10.32 -2.95
C PRO A 193 13.64 10.88 -4.32
#